data_4000d557bc443ef9674eaa62f0beb493
#
_entry.id   4000d557bc443ef9674eaa62f0beb493
#
_cell.length_a   1.000
_cell.length_b   1.000
_cell.length_c   1.000
_cell.angle_alpha   90.00
_cell.angle_beta   90.00
_cell.angle_gamma   90.00
#
_symmetry.space_group_name_H-M   'P 1'
#
loop_
_entity.id
_entity.type
_entity.pdbx_description
1 polymer ?
#
loop_
_entity_poly.entity_id
_entity_poly.type
_entity_poly.pdbx_seq_one_letter_code
_entity_poly.pdbx_strand_id
1 'polypeptide(L)'
;IGVLGLNGSGKSSLLKIMAGVDKEFEGEAIPMAGLSIGYLPQEPQLNPEHTVREAVEEAMAEVNKAKARLEEVYAAYAEEDADFDALAAEQGELEAIIAAAGTDSEHQLEIAADALRLPPWDAVVGKLSGGEKRRVALCKLLLSKPDMLLLDEPTNHLDAESVDWLEQFLHRFTGTVVAITHDRYFLDNAAEWILELDRGHGIPYKGNYSDWLLQKGNRLEQEQKGEEARAKALKKELEWVRQNAKGRQTKSKARIARFEELSDYEYQKRNETQEIFIPVAERLGSKVIEFKNVSKAFGDRLLIDNLSMNVPAGAIVGIIGPNGAGKSTLFKLIAGKEQPDSGTVEIGQTVQLAYVDQSRDSLSDDKTVWEDVSGGLDILNIGKFQMASRAYCGRFNFSGQDQQKKVGNLSGGERGRLHLAKTLIQGGNVLLLDEPSNDLDVETLRALEDALLEY
;
A
#
# COMPACT_ATOMS: atom_id res chain seq x y z
N ILE A 1 -11.27 10.83 1.44
CA ILE A 1 -10.03 11.44 0.90
C ILE A 1 -8.99 10.35 0.72
N GLY A 2 -8.51 10.15 -0.52
CA GLY A 2 -7.36 9.29 -0.80
C GLY A 2 -6.04 10.06 -0.68
N VAL A 3 -5.02 9.50 -0.03
CA VAL A 3 -3.69 10.12 0.06
C VAL A 3 -2.71 9.35 -0.81
N LEU A 4 -2.15 10.02 -1.80
CA LEU A 4 -1.19 9.46 -2.75
C LEU A 4 0.18 10.12 -2.63
N GLY A 5 1.20 9.46 -3.12
CA GLY A 5 2.57 9.94 -3.18
C GLY A 5 3.56 8.79 -3.21
N LEU A 6 4.79 9.07 -3.60
CA LEU A 6 5.87 8.09 -3.63
C LEU A 6 6.11 7.48 -2.24
N ASN A 7 6.70 6.30 -2.19
CA ASN A 7 7.15 5.73 -0.93
C ASN A 7 8.20 6.65 -0.30
N GLY A 8 8.05 6.91 1.01
CA GLY A 8 8.89 7.89 1.72
C GLY A 8 8.45 9.35 1.60
N SER A 9 7.34 9.68 0.90
CA SER A 9 6.85 11.07 0.80
C SER A 9 6.20 11.62 2.08
N GLY A 10 6.12 10.83 3.16
CA GLY A 10 5.55 11.26 4.43
C GLY A 10 4.06 10.94 4.62
N LYS A 11 3.45 10.09 3.78
CA LYS A 11 2.02 9.72 3.89
C LYS A 11 1.64 9.22 5.29
N SER A 12 2.32 8.19 5.77
CA SER A 12 2.06 7.60 7.11
C SER A 12 2.37 8.58 8.24
N SER A 13 3.39 9.45 8.09
CA SER A 13 3.67 10.51 9.05
C SER A 13 2.52 11.51 9.15
N LEU A 14 1.94 11.89 8.00
CA LEU A 14 0.76 12.76 7.98
C LEU A 14 -0.40 12.13 8.76
N LEU A 15 -0.71 10.85 8.55
CA LEU A 15 -1.77 10.16 9.28
C LEU A 15 -1.47 10.07 10.78
N LYS A 16 -0.21 9.81 11.17
CA LYS A 16 0.21 9.78 12.58
C LYS A 16 0.03 11.13 13.27
N ILE A 17 0.35 12.22 12.57
CA ILE A 17 0.13 13.59 13.07
C ILE A 17 -1.37 13.85 13.24
N MET A 18 -2.20 13.52 12.23
CA MET A 18 -3.65 13.66 12.29
C MET A 18 -4.27 12.82 13.41
N ALA A 19 -3.72 11.64 13.68
CA ALA A 19 -4.14 10.74 14.76
C ALA A 19 -3.65 11.20 16.15
N GLY A 20 -2.80 12.26 16.24
CA GLY A 20 -2.19 12.71 17.49
C GLY A 20 -1.15 11.75 18.07
N VAL A 21 -0.70 10.77 17.29
CA VAL A 21 0.32 9.78 17.66
C VAL A 21 1.72 10.39 17.55
N ASP A 22 1.99 11.12 16.47
CA ASP A 22 3.21 11.86 16.27
C ASP A 22 3.01 13.33 16.66
N LYS A 23 3.84 13.81 17.59
CA LYS A 23 3.80 15.19 18.10
C LYS A 23 5.06 15.98 17.76
N GLU A 24 6.03 15.34 17.11
CA GLU A 24 7.30 15.97 16.74
C GLU A 24 7.22 16.51 15.30
N PHE A 25 6.52 17.62 15.09
CA PHE A 25 6.38 18.27 13.79
C PHE A 25 6.38 19.81 13.93
N GLU A 26 6.71 20.51 12.88
CA GLU A 26 6.61 21.96 12.80
C GLU A 26 5.22 22.37 12.27
N GLY A 27 4.56 23.30 12.95
CA GLY A 27 3.23 23.79 12.62
C GLY A 27 2.18 23.39 13.65
N GLU A 28 0.91 23.41 13.25
CA GLU A 28 -0.23 23.12 14.11
C GLU A 28 -1.16 22.10 13.45
N ALA A 29 -1.57 21.10 14.22
CA ALA A 29 -2.60 20.14 13.85
C ALA A 29 -3.64 20.09 14.96
N ILE A 30 -4.76 20.77 14.76
CA ILE A 30 -5.79 20.96 15.79
C ILE A 30 -7.05 20.21 15.37
N PRO A 31 -7.37 19.07 16.02
CA PRO A 31 -8.65 18.40 15.80
C PRO A 31 -9.79 19.23 16.39
N MET A 32 -10.97 19.11 15.81
CA MET A 32 -12.18 19.69 16.37
C MET A 32 -12.43 19.08 17.77
N ALA A 33 -12.84 19.93 18.72
CA ALA A 33 -13.12 19.47 20.08
C ALA A 33 -14.23 18.39 20.08
N GLY A 34 -13.97 17.26 20.74
CA GLY A 34 -14.91 16.13 20.83
C GLY A 34 -14.87 15.18 19.62
N LEU A 35 -14.01 15.41 18.62
CA LEU A 35 -13.89 14.51 17.47
C LEU A 35 -13.22 13.21 17.88
N SER A 36 -13.90 12.08 17.69
CA SER A 36 -13.33 10.75 17.87
C SER A 36 -12.57 10.32 16.61
N ILE A 37 -11.29 9.99 16.74
CA ILE A 37 -10.42 9.61 15.63
C ILE A 37 -10.00 8.16 15.80
N GLY A 38 -10.33 7.36 14.81
CA GLY A 38 -9.88 5.98 14.70
C GLY A 38 -8.70 5.87 13.72
N TYR A 39 -7.61 5.24 14.12
CA TYR A 39 -6.41 5.08 13.31
C TYR A 39 -6.01 3.62 13.13
N LEU A 40 -5.90 3.19 11.89
CA LEU A 40 -5.32 1.91 11.49
C LEU A 40 -3.88 2.14 11.00
N PRO A 41 -2.86 1.82 11.80
CA PRO A 41 -1.47 1.88 11.34
C PRO A 41 -1.13 0.72 10.41
N GLN A 42 -0.03 0.83 9.68
CA GLN A 42 0.48 -0.23 8.82
C GLN A 42 0.77 -1.53 9.61
N GLU A 43 1.26 -1.41 10.84
CA GLU A 43 1.46 -2.52 11.78
C GLU A 43 0.66 -2.26 13.05
N PRO A 44 -0.56 -2.80 13.16
CA PRO A 44 -1.40 -2.57 14.32
C PRO A 44 -0.90 -3.31 15.56
N GLN A 45 -0.93 -2.63 16.69
CA GLN A 45 -0.60 -3.19 17.99
C GLN A 45 -1.89 -3.71 18.65
N LEU A 46 -1.98 -5.00 18.79
CA LEU A 46 -3.05 -5.69 19.52
C LEU A 46 -2.43 -6.40 20.72
N ASN A 47 -3.22 -6.61 21.78
CA ASN A 47 -2.77 -7.37 22.93
C ASN A 47 -2.52 -8.84 22.52
N PRO A 48 -1.26 -9.34 22.61
CA PRO A 48 -0.92 -10.70 22.15
C PRO A 48 -1.55 -11.81 22.98
N GLU A 49 -2.01 -11.51 24.22
CA GLU A 49 -2.61 -12.46 25.14
C GLU A 49 -4.12 -12.68 24.87
N HIS A 50 -4.76 -11.71 24.18
CA HIS A 50 -6.20 -11.79 23.91
C HIS A 50 -6.50 -12.80 22.80
N THR A 51 -7.70 -13.34 22.83
CA THR A 51 -8.31 -14.02 21.71
C THR A 51 -8.78 -13.01 20.66
N VAL A 52 -9.07 -13.47 19.46
CA VAL A 52 -9.65 -12.63 18.38
C VAL A 52 -10.96 -11.99 18.86
N ARG A 53 -11.81 -12.77 19.57
CA ARG A 53 -13.07 -12.29 20.11
C ARG A 53 -12.87 -11.14 21.09
N GLU A 54 -12.03 -11.33 22.09
CA GLU A 54 -11.74 -10.30 23.10
C GLU A 54 -11.16 -9.02 22.45
N ALA A 55 -10.26 -9.17 21.49
CA ALA A 55 -9.67 -8.04 20.80
C ALA A 55 -10.68 -7.22 20.00
N VAL A 56 -11.68 -7.85 19.38
CA VAL A 56 -12.73 -7.17 18.61
C VAL A 56 -13.80 -6.59 19.55
N GLU A 57 -14.20 -7.32 20.61
CA GLU A 57 -15.17 -6.86 21.61
C GLU A 57 -14.69 -5.62 22.39
N GLU A 58 -13.39 -5.38 22.48
CA GLU A 58 -12.84 -4.12 23.02
C GLU A 58 -13.37 -2.86 22.30
N ALA A 59 -13.69 -2.95 21.01
CA ALA A 59 -14.30 -1.84 20.26
C ALA A 59 -15.68 -1.45 20.80
N MET A 60 -16.35 -2.39 21.43
CA MET A 60 -17.67 -2.20 22.02
C MET A 60 -17.63 -2.15 23.55
N ALA A 61 -16.45 -1.97 24.14
CA ALA A 61 -16.27 -2.02 25.59
C ALA A 61 -17.15 -0.99 26.32
N GLU A 62 -17.31 0.21 25.78
CA GLU A 62 -18.19 1.26 26.35
C GLU A 62 -19.66 0.85 26.29
N VAL A 63 -20.08 0.31 25.13
CA VAL A 63 -21.46 -0.17 24.94
C VAL A 63 -21.75 -1.38 25.84
N ASN A 64 -20.81 -2.31 25.94
CA ASN A 64 -20.96 -3.48 26.79
C ASN A 64 -20.98 -3.10 28.27
N LYS A 65 -20.15 -2.13 28.69
CA LYS A 65 -20.22 -1.55 30.06
C LYS A 65 -21.55 -0.85 30.30
N ALA A 66 -22.02 -0.06 29.33
CA ALA A 66 -23.32 0.59 29.42
C ALA A 66 -24.46 -0.40 29.53
N LYS A 67 -24.46 -1.51 28.76
CA LYS A 67 -25.45 -2.58 28.85
C LYS A 67 -25.42 -3.27 30.22
N ALA A 68 -24.23 -3.65 30.69
CA ALA A 68 -24.09 -4.29 32.01
C ALA A 68 -24.55 -3.34 33.13
N ARG A 69 -24.17 -2.06 33.05
CA ARG A 69 -24.59 -1.06 34.03
C ARG A 69 -26.09 -0.80 33.98
N LEU A 70 -26.72 -0.84 32.80
CA LEU A 70 -28.17 -0.70 32.65
C LEU A 70 -28.93 -1.85 33.31
N GLU A 71 -28.41 -3.08 33.23
CA GLU A 71 -28.99 -4.23 33.98
C GLU A 71 -28.90 -4.02 35.50
N GLU A 72 -27.78 -3.48 35.99
CA GLU A 72 -27.63 -3.10 37.41
C GLU A 72 -28.63 -2.02 37.82
N VAL A 73 -28.82 -0.99 36.98
CA VAL A 73 -29.81 0.07 37.21
C VAL A 73 -31.21 -0.48 37.24
N TYR A 74 -31.58 -1.43 36.37
CA TYR A 74 -32.89 -2.11 36.41
C TYR A 74 -33.08 -2.94 37.70
N ALA A 75 -32.00 -3.57 38.17
CA ALA A 75 -32.06 -4.28 39.44
C ALA A 75 -32.21 -3.31 40.63
N ALA A 76 -31.55 -2.15 40.60
CA ALA A 76 -31.61 -1.14 41.66
C ALA A 76 -33.01 -0.51 41.81
N TYR A 77 -33.83 -0.47 40.75
CA TYR A 77 -35.23 -0.01 40.86
C TYR A 77 -36.10 -0.89 41.82
N ALA A 78 -35.66 -2.10 42.10
CA ALA A 78 -36.36 -3.01 43.00
C ALA A 78 -35.96 -2.87 44.48
N GLU A 79 -35.00 -2.02 44.81
CA GLU A 79 -34.55 -1.79 46.19
C GLU A 79 -35.50 -0.82 46.94
N GLU A 80 -35.71 -1.06 48.26
CA GLU A 80 -36.66 -0.27 49.07
C GLU A 80 -36.25 1.20 49.20
N ASP A 81 -34.94 1.54 49.11
CA ASP A 81 -34.38 2.88 49.23
C ASP A 81 -33.95 3.47 47.87
N ALA A 82 -34.53 3.04 46.76
CA ALA A 82 -34.14 3.48 45.39
C ALA A 82 -34.43 4.98 45.17
N ASP A 83 -33.40 5.72 44.70
CA ASP A 83 -33.55 7.06 44.19
C ASP A 83 -33.98 7.01 42.71
N PHE A 84 -35.30 7.05 42.50
CA PHE A 84 -35.91 6.89 41.18
C PHE A 84 -35.47 8.02 40.19
N ASP A 85 -35.25 9.21 40.68
CA ASP A 85 -34.86 10.36 39.83
C ASP A 85 -33.42 10.21 39.34
N ALA A 86 -32.50 9.83 40.23
CA ALA A 86 -31.10 9.56 39.87
C ALA A 86 -30.97 8.36 38.93
N LEU A 87 -31.70 7.24 39.21
CA LEU A 87 -31.72 6.04 38.39
C LEU A 87 -32.29 6.30 36.99
N ALA A 88 -33.35 7.14 36.88
CA ALA A 88 -33.93 7.48 35.58
C ALA A 88 -33.00 8.37 34.74
N ALA A 89 -32.23 9.29 35.36
CA ALA A 89 -31.23 10.08 34.67
C ALA A 89 -30.09 9.19 34.15
N GLU A 90 -29.55 8.28 35.00
CA GLU A 90 -28.49 7.33 34.61
C GLU A 90 -28.99 6.37 33.52
N GLN A 91 -30.21 5.85 33.62
CA GLN A 91 -30.82 5.02 32.58
C GLN A 91 -30.87 5.75 31.23
N GLY A 92 -31.30 7.01 31.22
CA GLY A 92 -31.37 7.83 29.98
C GLY A 92 -30.03 8.01 29.34
N GLU A 93 -28.95 8.24 30.11
CA GLU A 93 -27.59 8.35 29.59
C GLU A 93 -27.09 7.01 29.01
N LEU A 94 -27.29 5.90 29.73
CA LEU A 94 -26.88 4.57 29.29
C LEU A 94 -27.64 4.11 28.03
N GLU A 95 -28.96 4.35 27.98
CA GLU A 95 -29.78 4.07 26.81
C GLU A 95 -29.36 4.91 25.59
N ALA A 96 -28.96 6.16 25.80
CA ALA A 96 -28.41 7.01 24.73
C ALA A 96 -27.10 6.45 24.15
N ILE A 97 -26.20 5.97 25.01
CA ILE A 97 -24.94 5.30 24.58
C ILE A 97 -25.25 4.03 23.77
N ILE A 98 -26.16 3.21 24.26
CA ILE A 98 -26.56 1.96 23.60
C ILE A 98 -27.27 2.24 22.28
N ALA A 99 -28.15 3.22 22.23
CA ALA A 99 -28.86 3.64 21.02
C ALA A 99 -27.93 4.19 19.95
N ALA A 100 -26.93 4.97 20.34
CA ALA A 100 -25.90 5.51 19.43
C ALA A 100 -25.08 4.38 18.77
N ALA A 101 -24.82 3.27 19.50
CA ALA A 101 -24.14 2.10 18.98
C ALA A 101 -25.00 1.24 18.03
N GLY A 102 -26.31 1.38 18.11
CA GLY A 102 -27.29 0.59 17.34
C GLY A 102 -27.69 -0.73 18.04
N THR A 103 -28.93 -1.14 17.84
CA THR A 103 -29.56 -2.30 18.51
C THR A 103 -29.00 -3.66 18.09
N ASP A 104 -28.17 -3.73 17.03
CA ASP A 104 -27.75 -4.99 16.38
C ASP A 104 -26.21 -5.14 16.32
N SER A 105 -25.53 -4.69 17.39
CA SER A 105 -24.07 -4.64 17.44
C SER A 105 -23.40 -6.02 17.31
N GLU A 106 -24.01 -7.08 17.83
CA GLU A 106 -23.46 -8.44 17.74
C GLU A 106 -23.59 -9.02 16.32
N HIS A 107 -24.70 -8.77 15.65
CA HIS A 107 -24.88 -9.15 14.26
C HIS A 107 -23.93 -8.37 13.31
N GLN A 108 -23.72 -7.07 13.57
CA GLN A 108 -22.74 -6.27 12.81
C GLN A 108 -21.32 -6.79 12.99
N LEU A 109 -20.98 -7.26 14.19
CA LEU A 109 -19.71 -7.90 14.49
C LEU A 109 -19.53 -9.19 13.68
N GLU A 110 -20.55 -10.06 13.65
CA GLU A 110 -20.51 -11.31 12.88
C GLU A 110 -20.36 -11.04 11.37
N ILE A 111 -21.15 -10.11 10.83
CA ILE A 111 -21.05 -9.70 9.41
C ILE A 111 -19.65 -9.17 9.08
N ALA A 112 -19.10 -8.27 9.89
CA ALA A 112 -17.79 -7.70 9.66
C ALA A 112 -16.67 -8.75 9.77
N ALA A 113 -16.80 -9.66 10.75
CA ALA A 113 -15.85 -10.74 10.95
C ALA A 113 -15.85 -11.74 9.79
N ASP A 114 -17.02 -12.12 9.29
CA ASP A 114 -17.15 -13.01 8.14
C ASP A 114 -16.63 -12.34 6.86
N ALA A 115 -17.03 -11.11 6.60
CA ALA A 115 -16.62 -10.34 5.42
C ALA A 115 -15.10 -10.09 5.37
N LEU A 116 -14.47 -9.80 6.50
CA LEU A 116 -13.01 -9.64 6.63
C LEU A 116 -12.29 -10.98 6.83
N ARG A 117 -13.01 -12.09 6.87
CA ARG A 117 -12.48 -13.45 7.05
C ARG A 117 -11.53 -13.53 8.22
N LEU A 118 -12.02 -13.13 9.40
CA LEU A 118 -11.22 -13.17 10.62
C LEU A 118 -10.81 -14.60 10.96
N PRO A 119 -9.69 -14.79 11.68
CA PRO A 119 -9.34 -16.08 12.25
C PRO A 119 -10.43 -16.57 13.22
N PRO A 120 -10.42 -17.86 13.60
CA PRO A 120 -11.33 -18.40 14.61
C PRO A 120 -11.35 -17.54 15.88
N TRP A 121 -12.53 -17.36 16.47
CA TRP A 121 -12.74 -16.48 17.62
C TRP A 121 -11.87 -16.82 18.85
N ASP A 122 -11.51 -18.08 19.02
CA ASP A 122 -10.67 -18.61 20.09
C ASP A 122 -9.16 -18.56 19.78
N ALA A 123 -8.80 -18.12 18.57
CA ALA A 123 -7.40 -17.99 18.21
C ALA A 123 -6.74 -16.85 19.00
N VAL A 124 -5.53 -17.11 19.52
CA VAL A 124 -4.76 -16.13 20.30
C VAL A 124 -4.03 -15.18 19.35
N VAL A 125 -4.23 -13.87 19.54
CA VAL A 125 -3.67 -12.79 18.69
C VAL A 125 -2.15 -12.90 18.54
N GLY A 126 -1.43 -13.28 19.59
CA GLY A 126 0.02 -13.45 19.56
C GLY A 126 0.52 -14.44 18.50
N LYS A 127 -0.30 -15.44 18.16
CA LYS A 127 0.05 -16.51 17.19
C LYS A 127 -0.40 -16.20 15.77
N LEU A 128 -1.11 -15.11 15.54
CA LEU A 128 -1.62 -14.73 14.23
C LEU A 128 -0.51 -14.17 13.34
N SER A 129 -0.64 -14.38 12.03
CA SER A 129 0.18 -13.72 11.02
C SER A 129 -0.07 -12.21 11.01
N GLY A 130 0.86 -11.43 10.43
CA GLY A 130 0.71 -9.98 10.31
C GLY A 130 -0.59 -9.56 9.58
N GLY A 131 -0.95 -10.26 8.51
CA GLY A 131 -2.18 -10.01 7.77
C GLY A 131 -3.44 -10.32 8.56
N GLU A 132 -3.44 -11.39 9.35
CA GLU A 132 -4.57 -11.72 10.25
C GLU A 132 -4.74 -10.69 11.36
N LYS A 133 -3.64 -10.28 12.02
CA LYS A 133 -3.66 -9.20 13.03
C LYS A 133 -4.24 -7.92 12.45
N ARG A 134 -3.88 -7.60 11.19
CA ARG A 134 -4.36 -6.41 10.51
C ARG A 134 -5.86 -6.46 10.25
N ARG A 135 -6.40 -7.61 9.80
CA ARG A 135 -7.84 -7.80 9.61
C ARG A 135 -8.61 -7.67 10.93
N VAL A 136 -8.09 -8.24 12.01
CA VAL A 136 -8.67 -8.09 13.37
C VAL A 136 -8.69 -6.63 13.80
N ALA A 137 -7.57 -5.90 13.61
CA ALA A 137 -7.48 -4.49 13.96
C ALA A 137 -8.42 -3.62 13.12
N LEU A 138 -8.54 -3.89 11.81
CA LEU A 138 -9.48 -3.21 10.93
C LEU A 138 -10.93 -3.46 11.39
N CYS A 139 -11.31 -4.70 11.64
CA CYS A 139 -12.63 -5.04 12.15
C CYS A 139 -12.95 -4.29 13.46
N LYS A 140 -12.04 -4.34 14.44
CA LYS A 140 -12.15 -3.60 15.70
C LYS A 140 -12.37 -2.11 15.45
N LEU A 141 -11.59 -1.50 14.56
CA LEU A 141 -11.66 -0.08 14.25
C LEU A 141 -13.01 0.29 13.60
N LEU A 142 -13.48 -0.47 12.63
CA LEU A 142 -14.74 -0.20 11.94
C LEU A 142 -15.95 -0.31 12.87
N LEU A 143 -15.92 -1.24 13.82
CA LEU A 143 -16.96 -1.43 14.81
C LEU A 143 -16.98 -0.35 15.90
N SER A 144 -15.87 0.33 16.14
CA SER A 144 -15.82 1.46 17.11
C SER A 144 -16.51 2.73 16.61
N LYS A 145 -16.88 2.79 15.32
CA LYS A 145 -17.63 3.90 14.66
C LYS A 145 -17.13 5.31 15.03
N PRO A 146 -15.85 5.63 14.85
CA PRO A 146 -15.34 6.97 15.15
C PRO A 146 -15.90 8.01 14.16
N ASP A 147 -15.80 9.30 14.47
CA ASP A 147 -16.20 10.38 13.55
C ASP A 147 -15.23 10.53 12.37
N MET A 148 -13.96 10.15 12.58
CA MET A 148 -12.93 10.16 11.53
C MET A 148 -12.16 8.84 11.52
N LEU A 149 -12.06 8.24 10.33
CA LEU A 149 -11.22 7.07 10.06
C LEU A 149 -9.96 7.47 9.33
N LEU A 150 -8.82 7.11 9.89
CA LEU A 150 -7.49 7.24 9.29
C LEU A 150 -6.96 5.84 9.00
N LEU A 151 -6.86 5.50 7.71
CA LEU A 151 -6.54 4.14 7.28
C LEU A 151 -5.21 4.13 6.52
N ASP A 152 -4.20 3.44 7.04
CA ASP A 152 -2.90 3.29 6.38
C ASP A 152 -2.83 1.93 5.69
N GLU A 153 -2.97 1.91 4.34
CA GLU A 153 -3.01 0.72 3.48
C GLU A 153 -4.09 -0.31 3.86
N PRO A 154 -5.37 0.07 3.99
CA PRO A 154 -6.41 -0.84 4.50
C PRO A 154 -6.69 -2.03 3.59
N THR A 155 -6.39 -1.95 2.30
CA THR A 155 -6.63 -3.02 1.32
C THR A 155 -5.55 -4.09 1.29
N ASN A 156 -4.36 -3.83 1.89
CA ASN A 156 -3.28 -4.80 1.92
C ASN A 156 -3.67 -6.05 2.71
N HIS A 157 -3.36 -7.22 2.18
CA HIS A 157 -3.70 -8.53 2.73
C HIS A 157 -5.20 -8.87 2.76
N LEU A 158 -6.05 -8.05 2.13
CA LEU A 158 -7.45 -8.39 1.89
C LEU A 158 -7.59 -9.11 0.53
N ASP A 159 -8.55 -10.01 0.44
CA ASP A 159 -8.97 -10.55 -0.85
C ASP A 159 -10.03 -9.63 -1.49
N ALA A 160 -10.35 -9.87 -2.76
CA ALA A 160 -11.22 -8.99 -3.53
C ALA A 160 -12.62 -8.84 -2.91
N GLU A 161 -13.17 -9.89 -2.30
CA GLU A 161 -14.49 -9.85 -1.65
C GLU A 161 -14.46 -8.98 -0.39
N SER A 162 -13.37 -9.10 0.41
CA SER A 162 -13.18 -8.26 1.60
C SER A 162 -12.95 -6.79 1.23
N VAL A 163 -12.27 -6.51 0.12
CA VAL A 163 -12.10 -5.13 -0.40
C VAL A 163 -13.43 -4.55 -0.83
N ASP A 164 -14.23 -5.28 -1.60
CA ASP A 164 -15.56 -4.84 -2.04
C ASP A 164 -16.48 -4.55 -0.84
N TRP A 165 -16.48 -5.42 0.16
CA TRP A 165 -17.22 -5.17 1.40
C TRP A 165 -16.75 -3.90 2.12
N LEU A 166 -15.42 -3.68 2.20
CA LEU A 166 -14.84 -2.49 2.83
C LEU A 166 -15.28 -1.22 2.07
N GLU A 167 -15.24 -1.22 0.74
CA GLU A 167 -15.71 -0.11 -0.09
C GLU A 167 -17.18 0.21 0.22
N GLN A 168 -18.05 -0.82 0.25
CA GLN A 168 -19.47 -0.65 0.56
C GLN A 168 -19.69 -0.13 2.00
N PHE A 169 -18.89 -0.59 2.96
CA PHE A 169 -18.93 -0.09 4.33
C PHE A 169 -18.57 1.40 4.38
N LEU A 170 -17.48 1.80 3.72
CA LEU A 170 -17.02 3.19 3.71
C LEU A 170 -17.99 4.13 3.00
N HIS A 171 -18.69 3.68 1.97
CA HIS A 171 -19.76 4.46 1.34
C HIS A 171 -20.94 4.76 2.27
N ARG A 172 -21.21 3.88 3.21
CA ARG A 172 -22.29 4.06 4.21
C ARG A 172 -21.81 4.76 5.48
N PHE A 173 -20.51 4.91 5.62
CA PHE A 173 -19.92 5.56 6.78
C PHE A 173 -20.21 7.07 6.75
N THR A 174 -20.81 7.58 7.83
CA THR A 174 -21.26 8.99 7.91
C THR A 174 -20.15 9.96 8.30
N GLY A 175 -19.03 9.46 8.80
CA GLY A 175 -17.88 10.26 9.22
C GLY A 175 -16.90 10.57 8.08
N THR A 176 -15.79 11.17 8.42
CA THR A 176 -14.72 11.48 7.46
C THR A 176 -13.75 10.29 7.34
N VAL A 177 -13.41 9.92 6.12
CA VAL A 177 -12.41 8.87 5.86
C VAL A 177 -11.19 9.48 5.16
N VAL A 178 -10.00 9.22 5.69
CA VAL A 178 -8.71 9.51 5.05
C VAL A 178 -7.95 8.20 4.91
N ALA A 179 -7.70 7.77 3.69
CA ALA A 179 -7.03 6.50 3.42
C ALA A 179 -5.77 6.69 2.58
N ILE A 180 -4.67 6.11 3.02
CA ILE A 180 -3.50 5.87 2.20
C ILE A 180 -3.70 4.49 1.57
N THR A 181 -3.64 4.39 0.27
CA THR A 181 -3.62 3.10 -0.42
C THR A 181 -3.00 3.21 -1.80
N HIS A 182 -2.45 2.12 -2.28
CA HIS A 182 -1.93 1.98 -3.64
C HIS A 182 -2.92 1.26 -4.55
N ASP A 183 -4.08 0.85 -4.03
CA ASP A 183 -5.17 0.27 -4.79
C ASP A 183 -5.97 1.36 -5.53
N ARG A 184 -5.73 1.46 -6.84
CA ARG A 184 -6.37 2.45 -7.70
C ARG A 184 -7.88 2.22 -7.84
N TYR A 185 -8.34 0.96 -7.83
CA TYR A 185 -9.75 0.63 -7.95
C TYR A 185 -10.50 1.06 -6.69
N PHE A 186 -9.91 0.77 -5.52
CA PHE A 186 -10.44 1.27 -4.26
C PHE A 186 -10.53 2.80 -4.23
N LEU A 187 -9.50 3.50 -4.74
CA LEU A 187 -9.53 4.97 -4.80
C LEU A 187 -10.53 5.51 -5.82
N ASP A 188 -10.73 4.82 -6.94
CA ASP A 188 -11.76 5.21 -7.91
C ASP A 188 -13.18 5.05 -7.34
N ASN A 189 -13.41 4.02 -6.54
CA ASN A 189 -14.71 3.73 -5.97
C ASN A 189 -14.98 4.53 -4.67
N ALA A 190 -14.00 4.66 -3.77
CA ALA A 190 -14.23 5.20 -2.43
C ALA A 190 -13.81 6.67 -2.24
N ALA A 191 -12.95 7.24 -3.10
CA ALA A 191 -12.43 8.58 -2.90
C ALA A 191 -13.18 9.65 -3.70
N GLU A 192 -13.57 10.73 -3.03
CA GLU A 192 -14.11 11.95 -3.65
C GLU A 192 -13.07 13.06 -3.80
N TRP A 193 -11.97 12.94 -3.07
CA TRP A 193 -10.83 13.83 -3.10
C TRP A 193 -9.54 13.04 -3.00
N ILE A 194 -8.52 13.48 -3.73
CA ILE A 194 -7.15 12.96 -3.64
C ILE A 194 -6.23 14.05 -3.11
N LEU A 195 -5.44 13.73 -2.10
CA LEU A 195 -4.34 14.54 -1.62
C LEU A 195 -3.03 13.91 -2.09
N GLU A 196 -2.36 14.53 -3.05
CA GLU A 196 -1.04 14.09 -3.50
C GLU A 196 0.06 14.74 -2.65
N LEU A 197 0.95 13.92 -2.08
CA LEU A 197 2.18 14.40 -1.44
C LEU A 197 3.31 14.32 -2.46
N ASP A 198 3.67 15.48 -3.02
CA ASP A 198 4.70 15.61 -4.06
C ASP A 198 5.74 16.65 -3.63
N ARG A 199 7.01 16.26 -3.57
CA ARG A 199 8.16 17.16 -3.26
C ARG A 199 7.97 17.98 -1.97
N GLY A 200 7.43 17.37 -0.92
CA GLY A 200 7.17 18.03 0.36
C GLY A 200 5.91 18.92 0.39
N HIS A 201 5.14 18.96 -0.68
CA HIS A 201 3.90 19.72 -0.78
C HIS A 201 2.68 18.78 -0.82
N GLY A 202 1.60 19.18 -0.15
CA GLY A 202 0.30 18.54 -0.27
C GLY A 202 -0.56 19.24 -1.32
N ILE A 203 -0.93 18.53 -2.39
CA ILE A 203 -1.69 19.08 -3.51
C ILE A 203 -3.06 18.39 -3.55
N PRO A 204 -4.15 19.11 -3.24
CA PRO A 204 -5.49 18.54 -3.29
C PRO A 204 -6.05 18.53 -4.70
N TYR A 205 -6.69 17.42 -5.06
CA TYR A 205 -7.44 17.25 -6.30
C TYR A 205 -8.87 16.83 -5.98
N LYS A 206 -9.83 17.44 -6.64
CA LYS A 206 -11.23 17.03 -6.53
C LYS A 206 -11.49 15.90 -7.51
N GLY A 207 -12.14 14.84 -7.04
CA GLY A 207 -12.47 13.66 -7.81
C GLY A 207 -11.75 12.41 -7.31
N ASN A 208 -11.93 11.32 -8.03
CA ASN A 208 -11.36 10.02 -7.75
C ASN A 208 -9.94 9.85 -8.34
N TYR A 209 -9.41 8.63 -8.36
CA TYR A 209 -8.10 8.35 -8.91
C TYR A 209 -7.97 8.68 -10.41
N SER A 210 -8.96 8.33 -11.21
CA SER A 210 -8.99 8.63 -12.66
C SER A 210 -8.99 10.13 -12.93
N ASP A 211 -9.76 10.91 -12.18
CA ASP A 211 -9.77 12.37 -12.26
C ASP A 211 -8.43 12.98 -11.85
N TRP A 212 -7.82 12.46 -10.78
CA TRP A 212 -6.50 12.88 -10.34
C TRP A 212 -5.45 12.65 -11.43
N LEU A 213 -5.48 11.49 -12.09
CA LEU A 213 -4.51 11.14 -13.14
C LEU A 213 -4.56 12.14 -14.30
N LEU A 214 -5.77 12.52 -14.75
CA LEU A 214 -5.96 13.51 -15.79
C LEU A 214 -5.46 14.90 -15.37
N GLN A 215 -5.83 15.34 -14.16
CA GLN A 215 -5.44 16.64 -13.63
C GLN A 215 -3.92 16.72 -13.41
N LYS A 216 -3.30 15.63 -12.93
CA LYS A 216 -1.86 15.51 -12.77
C LYS A 216 -1.13 15.60 -14.11
N GLY A 217 -1.62 14.90 -15.14
CA GLY A 217 -1.06 14.97 -16.49
C GLY A 217 -1.03 16.41 -17.01
N ASN A 218 -2.14 17.12 -16.91
CA ASN A 218 -2.24 18.53 -17.32
C ASN A 218 -1.29 19.45 -16.52
N ARG A 219 -1.17 19.22 -15.22
CA ARG A 219 -0.23 19.96 -14.36
C ARG A 219 1.22 19.76 -14.80
N LEU A 220 1.62 18.50 -15.01
CA LEU A 220 2.98 18.17 -15.44
C LEU A 220 3.34 18.76 -16.80
N GLU A 221 2.41 18.75 -17.77
CA GLU A 221 2.62 19.42 -19.04
C GLU A 221 2.82 20.93 -18.90
N GLN A 222 2.07 21.58 -18.01
CA GLN A 222 2.21 23.00 -17.74
C GLN A 222 3.53 23.31 -17.05
N GLU A 223 3.94 22.50 -16.06
CA GLU A 223 5.23 22.61 -15.38
C GLU A 223 6.37 22.47 -16.38
N GLN A 224 6.32 21.46 -17.26
CA GLN A 224 7.36 21.23 -18.29
C GLN A 224 7.48 22.41 -19.26
N LYS A 225 6.35 22.91 -19.79
CA LYS A 225 6.33 24.09 -20.66
C LYS A 225 6.91 25.32 -19.94
N GLY A 226 6.59 25.49 -18.67
CA GLY A 226 7.14 26.56 -17.82
C GLY A 226 8.65 26.45 -17.65
N GLU A 227 9.17 25.24 -17.39
CA GLU A 227 10.59 24.98 -17.22
C GLU A 227 11.37 25.16 -18.53
N GLU A 228 10.84 24.73 -19.67
CA GLU A 228 11.46 24.97 -20.97
C GLU A 228 11.56 26.46 -21.27
N ALA A 229 10.50 27.23 -21.00
CA ALA A 229 10.48 28.66 -21.16
C ALA A 229 11.50 29.34 -20.25
N ARG A 230 11.61 28.90 -19.01
CA ARG A 230 12.56 29.39 -18.03
C ARG A 230 14.01 29.05 -18.41
N ALA A 231 14.30 27.82 -18.81
CA ALA A 231 15.60 27.38 -19.26
C ALA A 231 16.08 28.24 -20.47
N LYS A 232 15.15 28.52 -21.40
CA LYS A 232 15.40 29.44 -22.52
C LYS A 232 15.71 30.86 -22.04
N ALA A 233 14.97 31.37 -21.06
CA ALA A 233 15.19 32.70 -20.48
C ALA A 233 16.52 32.75 -19.73
N LEU A 234 16.83 31.76 -18.89
CA LEU A 234 18.10 31.66 -18.17
C LEU A 234 19.32 31.62 -19.13
N LYS A 235 19.22 30.80 -20.19
CA LYS A 235 20.27 30.74 -21.23
C LYS A 235 20.48 32.09 -21.87
N LYS A 236 19.42 32.81 -22.21
CA LYS A 236 19.48 34.15 -22.80
C LYS A 236 20.10 35.18 -21.86
N GLU A 237 19.74 35.14 -20.57
CA GLU A 237 20.35 36.04 -19.58
C GLU A 237 21.82 35.66 -19.30
N LEU A 238 22.16 34.36 -19.27
CA LEU A 238 23.52 33.87 -19.11
C LEU A 238 24.42 34.33 -20.27
N GLU A 239 23.94 34.24 -21.52
CA GLU A 239 24.67 34.74 -22.71
C GLU A 239 24.89 36.24 -22.60
N TRP A 240 23.90 37.00 -22.15
CA TRP A 240 24.03 38.44 -21.91
C TRP A 240 25.02 38.75 -20.78
N VAL A 241 25.02 38.00 -19.66
CA VAL A 241 25.99 38.19 -18.57
C VAL A 241 27.41 37.87 -19.01
N ARG A 242 27.59 36.86 -19.87
CA ARG A 242 28.91 36.47 -20.45
C ARG A 242 29.43 37.42 -21.50
N GLN A 243 28.57 38.18 -22.19
CA GLN A 243 29.04 39.18 -23.16
C GLN A 243 29.85 40.26 -22.45
N ASN A 244 31.13 40.37 -22.80
CA ASN A 244 32.00 41.45 -22.29
C ASN A 244 31.41 42.79 -22.68
N ALA A 245 31.20 43.66 -21.70
CA ALA A 245 30.78 45.02 -21.91
C ALA A 245 31.91 45.82 -22.61
N LYS A 246 31.92 45.81 -23.94
CA LYS A 246 32.70 46.78 -24.71
C LYS A 246 32.00 48.13 -24.59
N GLY A 247 32.49 48.98 -23.68
CA GLY A 247 32.03 50.36 -23.49
C GLY A 247 31.09 50.55 -22.30
N ARG A 248 31.40 51.51 -21.50
CA ARG A 248 30.75 52.30 -20.40
C ARG A 248 29.26 52.10 -20.04
N GLN A 249 28.63 50.97 -20.32
CA GLN A 249 27.28 50.70 -19.82
C GLN A 249 27.35 49.81 -18.58
N THR A 250 27.01 50.36 -17.44
CA THR A 250 26.80 49.65 -16.18
C THR A 250 25.78 48.54 -16.44
N LYS A 251 26.15 47.29 -16.22
CA LYS A 251 25.20 46.16 -16.31
C LYS A 251 23.97 46.49 -15.46
N SER A 252 22.81 46.43 -16.05
CA SER A 252 21.55 46.73 -15.34
C SER A 252 21.41 45.86 -14.11
N LYS A 253 21.36 46.42 -12.90
CA LYS A 253 21.15 45.72 -11.64
C LYS A 253 19.90 44.85 -11.70
N ALA A 254 18.84 45.32 -12.37
CA ALA A 254 17.59 44.59 -12.53
C ALA A 254 17.75 43.27 -13.32
N ARG A 255 18.64 43.26 -14.36
CA ARG A 255 18.86 42.01 -15.12
C ARG A 255 19.77 41.02 -14.39
N ILE A 256 20.70 41.51 -13.59
CA ILE A 256 21.53 40.65 -12.72
C ILE A 256 20.64 40.02 -11.65
N ALA A 257 19.82 40.81 -10.97
CA ALA A 257 18.85 40.31 -9.98
C ALA A 257 17.90 39.27 -10.59
N ARG A 258 17.41 39.50 -11.81
CA ARG A 258 16.57 38.51 -12.52
C ARG A 258 17.32 37.24 -12.90
N PHE A 259 18.59 37.32 -13.22
CA PHE A 259 19.43 36.14 -13.46
C PHE A 259 19.65 35.36 -12.18
N GLU A 260 19.94 36.04 -11.06
CA GLU A 260 20.09 35.43 -9.74
C GLU A 260 18.77 34.75 -9.31
N GLU A 261 17.63 35.43 -9.43
CA GLU A 261 16.31 34.87 -9.18
C GLU A 261 15.98 33.61 -10.01
N LEU A 262 16.32 33.66 -11.31
CA LEU A 262 16.13 32.48 -12.20
C LEU A 262 17.14 31.37 -11.92
N SER A 263 18.31 31.67 -11.37
CA SER A 263 19.38 30.71 -11.04
C SER A 263 19.16 30.05 -9.69
N ASP A 264 18.62 30.78 -8.70
CA ASP A 264 18.45 30.31 -7.33
C ASP A 264 17.26 29.36 -7.18
N TYR A 265 16.43 29.26 -8.20
CA TYR A 265 15.33 28.30 -8.17
C TYR A 265 15.87 26.89 -8.44
N GLU A 266 15.89 26.05 -7.43
CA GLU A 266 16.16 24.64 -7.55
C GLU A 266 14.92 23.91 -8.09
N TYR A 267 14.93 23.60 -9.40
CA TYR A 267 13.96 22.66 -9.96
C TYR A 267 14.36 21.24 -9.53
N GLN A 268 13.60 20.68 -8.65
CA GLN A 268 13.73 19.25 -8.33
C GLN A 268 13.25 18.44 -9.54
N LYS A 269 14.21 18.05 -10.37
CA LYS A 269 13.93 17.24 -11.53
C LYS A 269 13.32 15.92 -11.08
N ARG A 270 12.08 15.68 -11.45
CA ARG A 270 11.46 14.37 -11.31
C ARG A 270 12.21 13.40 -12.23
N ASN A 271 12.49 12.19 -11.76
CA ASN A 271 12.92 11.11 -12.64
C ASN A 271 11.69 10.71 -13.48
N GLU A 272 11.52 11.34 -14.64
CA GLU A 272 10.30 11.36 -15.44
C GLU A 272 10.01 10.05 -16.17
N THR A 273 10.89 9.05 -16.14
CA THR A 273 10.68 7.79 -16.83
C THR A 273 11.05 6.63 -15.93
N GLN A 274 10.08 6.17 -15.16
CA GLN A 274 10.14 4.86 -14.50
C GLN A 274 9.73 3.78 -15.49
N GLU A 275 10.39 3.68 -16.64
CA GLU A 275 10.19 2.52 -17.51
C GLU A 275 10.93 1.34 -16.91
N ILE A 276 10.17 0.39 -16.39
CA ILE A 276 10.71 -0.91 -15.99
C ILE A 276 10.88 -1.72 -17.29
N PHE A 277 12.08 -2.23 -17.52
CA PHE A 277 12.34 -3.14 -18.62
C PHE A 277 12.56 -4.53 -18.07
N ILE A 278 11.76 -5.50 -18.55
CA ILE A 278 11.88 -6.91 -18.20
C ILE A 278 12.65 -7.63 -19.32
N PRO A 279 13.85 -8.14 -19.05
CA PRO A 279 14.61 -8.84 -20.07
C PRO A 279 13.94 -10.17 -20.41
N VAL A 280 13.67 -10.39 -21.68
CA VAL A 280 13.14 -11.66 -22.17
C VAL A 280 14.31 -12.61 -22.46
N ALA A 281 14.27 -13.79 -21.87
CA ALA A 281 15.20 -14.87 -22.13
C ALA A 281 14.95 -15.50 -23.52
N GLU A 282 15.41 -16.71 -23.75
CA GLU A 282 15.16 -17.43 -24.99
C GLU A 282 13.66 -17.64 -25.26
N ARG A 283 13.31 -17.77 -26.56
CA ARG A 283 11.92 -17.97 -26.97
C ARG A 283 11.34 -19.24 -26.36
N LEU A 284 10.13 -19.14 -25.82
CA LEU A 284 9.37 -20.29 -25.31
C LEU A 284 9.06 -21.29 -26.40
N GLY A 285 9.16 -22.57 -26.06
CA GLY A 285 8.67 -23.68 -26.89
C GLY A 285 7.15 -23.79 -26.84
N SER A 286 6.62 -24.82 -27.51
CA SER A 286 5.17 -25.08 -27.54
C SER A 286 4.60 -25.53 -26.18
N LYS A 287 5.42 -26.12 -25.32
CA LYS A 287 5.06 -26.53 -23.96
C LYS A 287 5.68 -25.56 -22.96
N VAL A 288 4.83 -24.92 -22.16
CA VAL A 288 5.31 -24.00 -21.14
C VAL A 288 5.08 -24.59 -19.76
N ILE A 289 3.84 -24.65 -19.26
CA ILE A 289 3.50 -25.28 -17.99
C ILE A 289 2.25 -26.12 -18.21
N GLU A 290 2.28 -27.39 -17.81
CA GLU A 290 1.16 -28.31 -17.91
C GLU A 290 0.92 -29.01 -16.58
N PHE A 291 -0.30 -28.90 -16.07
CA PHE A 291 -0.79 -29.62 -14.89
C PHE A 291 -1.63 -30.80 -15.34
N LYS A 292 -1.37 -31.98 -14.78
CA LYS A 292 -2.11 -33.21 -15.06
C LYS A 292 -2.61 -33.82 -13.77
N ASN A 293 -3.92 -33.68 -13.51
CA ASN A 293 -4.60 -34.25 -12.35
C ASN A 293 -3.90 -33.96 -11.02
N VAL A 294 -3.43 -32.71 -10.86
CA VAL A 294 -2.66 -32.29 -9.70
C VAL A 294 -3.56 -32.08 -8.50
N SER A 295 -3.24 -32.74 -7.39
CA SER A 295 -3.88 -32.51 -6.10
C SER A 295 -2.83 -32.19 -5.03
N LYS A 296 -3.17 -31.29 -4.11
CA LYS A 296 -2.32 -30.88 -3.00
C LYS A 296 -3.15 -30.58 -1.76
N ALA A 297 -2.79 -31.21 -0.63
CA ALA A 297 -3.35 -30.95 0.66
C ALA A 297 -2.27 -30.65 1.71
N PHE A 298 -2.64 -30.01 2.79
CA PHE A 298 -1.81 -29.84 3.98
C PHE A 298 -2.60 -30.32 5.20
N GLY A 299 -2.20 -31.47 5.74
CA GLY A 299 -2.99 -32.17 6.75
C GLY A 299 -4.37 -32.54 6.19
N ASP A 300 -5.42 -32.15 6.90
CA ASP A 300 -6.81 -32.42 6.48
C ASP A 300 -7.37 -31.38 5.48
N ARG A 301 -6.59 -30.34 5.16
CA ARG A 301 -7.04 -29.25 4.27
C ARG A 301 -6.61 -29.50 2.84
N LEU A 302 -7.57 -29.86 1.98
CA LEU A 302 -7.38 -29.95 0.54
C LEU A 302 -7.36 -28.52 -0.07
N LEU A 303 -6.27 -28.13 -0.75
CA LEU A 303 -6.12 -26.84 -1.39
C LEU A 303 -6.33 -26.89 -2.90
N ILE A 304 -5.81 -27.93 -3.54
CA ILE A 304 -5.92 -28.13 -4.98
C ILE A 304 -6.45 -29.54 -5.19
N ASP A 305 -7.54 -29.66 -5.95
CA ASP A 305 -8.18 -30.94 -6.25
C ASP A 305 -8.21 -31.19 -7.76
N ASN A 306 -7.51 -32.21 -8.18
CA ASN A 306 -7.53 -32.76 -9.54
C ASN A 306 -7.38 -31.68 -10.66
N LEU A 307 -6.48 -30.70 -10.44
CA LEU A 307 -6.25 -29.59 -11.37
C LEU A 307 -5.57 -30.10 -12.64
N SER A 308 -6.21 -29.86 -13.78
CA SER A 308 -5.61 -30.08 -15.10
C SER A 308 -5.72 -28.80 -15.92
N MET A 309 -4.58 -28.20 -16.24
CA MET A 309 -4.50 -26.91 -16.91
C MET A 309 -3.23 -26.84 -17.76
N ASN A 310 -3.29 -26.13 -18.87
CA ASN A 310 -2.14 -25.82 -19.71
C ASN A 310 -1.99 -24.31 -19.84
N VAL A 311 -0.78 -23.81 -19.57
CA VAL A 311 -0.43 -22.39 -19.77
C VAL A 311 0.30 -22.27 -21.11
N PRO A 312 -0.30 -21.61 -22.11
CA PRO A 312 0.34 -21.43 -23.41
C PRO A 312 1.40 -20.32 -23.38
N ALA A 313 2.31 -20.33 -24.37
CA ALA A 313 3.28 -19.27 -24.55
C ALA A 313 2.60 -17.92 -24.84
N GLY A 314 3.11 -16.83 -24.23
CA GLY A 314 2.58 -15.47 -24.40
C GLY A 314 1.26 -15.22 -23.67
N ALA A 315 0.82 -16.12 -22.79
CA ALA A 315 -0.38 -15.91 -22.00
C ALA A 315 -0.08 -15.12 -20.70
N ILE A 316 -0.97 -14.20 -20.37
CA ILE A 316 -1.05 -13.60 -19.03
C ILE A 316 -2.17 -14.32 -18.29
N VAL A 317 -1.84 -14.99 -17.19
CA VAL A 317 -2.79 -15.77 -16.38
C VAL A 317 -2.93 -15.14 -15.01
N GLY A 318 -4.11 -14.59 -14.72
CA GLY A 318 -4.47 -14.10 -13.40
C GLY A 318 -5.01 -15.22 -12.51
N ILE A 319 -4.46 -15.38 -11.32
CA ILE A 319 -4.92 -16.35 -10.32
C ILE A 319 -5.60 -15.57 -9.19
N ILE A 320 -6.91 -15.74 -9.11
CA ILE A 320 -7.76 -15.06 -8.11
C ILE A 320 -8.39 -16.09 -7.18
N GLY A 321 -8.69 -15.67 -5.98
CA GLY A 321 -9.33 -16.49 -4.96
C GLY A 321 -9.08 -15.95 -3.54
N PRO A 322 -9.83 -16.47 -2.56
CA PRO A 322 -9.71 -16.04 -1.18
C PRO A 322 -8.32 -16.29 -0.58
N ASN A 323 -8.04 -15.60 0.51
CA ASN A 323 -6.80 -15.82 1.26
C ASN A 323 -6.77 -17.26 1.80
N GLY A 324 -5.61 -17.92 1.64
CA GLY A 324 -5.45 -19.32 2.01
C GLY A 324 -6.07 -20.34 1.05
N ALA A 325 -6.56 -19.93 -0.13
CA ALA A 325 -7.09 -20.84 -1.15
C ALA A 325 -6.03 -21.68 -1.88
N GLY A 326 -4.73 -21.41 -1.64
CA GLY A 326 -3.65 -22.17 -2.28
C GLY A 326 -2.96 -21.45 -3.45
N LYS A 327 -3.19 -20.15 -3.65
CA LYS A 327 -2.55 -19.35 -4.74
C LYS A 327 -1.02 -19.46 -4.71
N SER A 328 -0.39 -19.14 -3.59
CA SER A 328 1.07 -19.25 -3.42
C SER A 328 1.55 -20.71 -3.45
N THR A 329 0.71 -21.67 -3.05
CA THR A 329 1.01 -23.11 -3.16
C THR A 329 1.12 -23.52 -4.62
N LEU A 330 0.22 -23.02 -5.48
CA LEU A 330 0.29 -23.28 -6.92
C LEU A 330 1.60 -22.76 -7.53
N PHE A 331 2.04 -21.55 -7.15
CA PHE A 331 3.33 -21.02 -7.58
C PHE A 331 4.52 -21.84 -7.07
N LYS A 332 4.46 -22.32 -5.82
CA LYS A 332 5.51 -23.20 -5.26
C LYS A 332 5.58 -24.53 -5.97
N LEU A 333 4.45 -25.09 -6.42
CA LEU A 333 4.41 -26.31 -7.26
C LEU A 333 5.07 -26.04 -8.61
N ILE A 334 4.80 -24.90 -9.27
CA ILE A 334 5.46 -24.53 -10.53
C ILE A 334 6.97 -24.32 -10.31
N ALA A 335 7.33 -23.63 -9.24
CA ALA A 335 8.73 -23.35 -8.92
C ALA A 335 9.51 -24.58 -8.41
N GLY A 336 8.84 -25.75 -8.24
CA GLY A 336 9.45 -26.96 -7.70
C GLY A 336 9.84 -26.90 -6.24
N LYS A 337 9.38 -25.85 -5.51
CA LYS A 337 9.60 -25.69 -4.06
C LYS A 337 8.67 -26.60 -3.24
N GLU A 338 7.57 -27.05 -3.84
CA GLU A 338 6.63 -28.02 -3.28
C GLU A 338 6.38 -29.14 -4.31
N GLN A 339 6.01 -30.32 -3.82
CA GLN A 339 5.62 -31.45 -4.65
C GLN A 339 4.11 -31.68 -4.55
N PRO A 340 3.42 -32.03 -5.66
CA PRO A 340 2.03 -32.42 -5.59
C PRO A 340 1.89 -33.77 -4.85
N ASP A 341 0.76 -33.98 -4.19
CA ASP A 341 0.46 -35.27 -3.55
C ASP A 341 0.00 -36.29 -4.56
N SER A 342 -0.64 -35.84 -5.65
CA SER A 342 -0.96 -36.68 -6.83
C SER A 342 -0.89 -35.83 -8.11
N GLY A 343 -0.78 -36.49 -9.25
CA GLY A 343 -0.63 -35.84 -10.54
C GLY A 343 0.79 -35.35 -10.82
N THR A 344 0.97 -34.57 -11.88
CA THR A 344 2.29 -34.06 -12.31
C THR A 344 2.20 -32.62 -12.79
N VAL A 345 3.23 -31.83 -12.45
CA VAL A 345 3.48 -30.52 -13.04
C VAL A 345 4.65 -30.64 -14.00
N GLU A 346 4.41 -30.45 -15.29
CA GLU A 346 5.44 -30.53 -16.31
C GLU A 346 5.81 -29.11 -16.78
N ILE A 347 7.09 -28.79 -16.74
CA ILE A 347 7.64 -27.51 -17.19
C ILE A 347 8.42 -27.76 -18.48
N GLY A 348 8.18 -26.91 -19.48
CA GLY A 348 8.86 -27.01 -20.77
C GLY A 348 10.37 -26.83 -20.63
N GLN A 349 11.14 -27.55 -21.48
CA GLN A 349 12.62 -27.54 -21.42
C GLN A 349 13.23 -26.16 -21.69
N THR A 350 12.51 -25.29 -22.40
CA THR A 350 12.95 -23.91 -22.71
C THR A 350 12.53 -22.90 -21.67
N VAL A 351 11.78 -23.31 -20.62
CA VAL A 351 11.27 -22.43 -19.61
C VAL A 351 12.38 -22.02 -18.62
N GLN A 352 12.53 -20.72 -18.45
CA GLN A 352 13.35 -20.11 -17.42
C GLN A 352 12.43 -19.30 -16.51
N LEU A 353 12.24 -19.80 -15.28
CA LEU A 353 11.33 -19.19 -14.31
C LEU A 353 12.01 -18.00 -13.61
N ALA A 354 11.31 -16.88 -13.53
CA ALA A 354 11.61 -15.80 -12.60
C ALA A 354 10.44 -15.69 -11.60
N TYR A 355 10.71 -15.98 -10.33
CA TYR A 355 9.69 -16.04 -9.29
C TYR A 355 9.90 -14.96 -8.24
N VAL A 356 8.99 -14.00 -8.20
CA VAL A 356 8.89 -12.97 -7.15
C VAL A 356 7.97 -13.54 -6.07
N ASP A 357 8.56 -14.06 -5.01
CA ASP A 357 7.84 -14.61 -3.87
C ASP A 357 7.69 -13.59 -2.72
N GLN A 358 6.85 -13.92 -1.75
CA GLN A 358 6.63 -13.08 -0.58
C GLN A 358 7.75 -13.16 0.46
N SER A 359 8.61 -14.20 0.42
CA SER A 359 9.59 -14.49 1.49
C SER A 359 10.78 -13.54 1.50
N ARG A 360 11.15 -12.96 0.34
CA ARG A 360 12.29 -12.05 0.17
C ARG A 360 13.63 -12.61 0.65
N ASP A 361 13.76 -13.95 0.74
CA ASP A 361 14.95 -14.64 1.27
C ASP A 361 16.19 -14.43 0.39
N SER A 362 16.01 -13.93 -0.83
CA SER A 362 17.09 -13.66 -1.77
C SER A 362 17.88 -12.37 -1.42
N LEU A 363 17.39 -11.53 -0.53
CA LEU A 363 18.02 -10.26 -0.17
C LEU A 363 19.12 -10.47 0.88
N SER A 364 20.20 -9.69 0.77
CA SER A 364 21.35 -9.75 1.68
C SER A 364 21.39 -8.49 2.54
N ASP A 365 21.05 -8.59 3.81
CA ASP A 365 20.88 -7.47 4.74
C ASP A 365 22.15 -6.60 4.93
N ASP A 366 23.33 -7.21 4.79
CA ASP A 366 24.64 -6.54 4.98
C ASP A 366 25.09 -5.71 3.79
N LYS A 367 24.53 -5.98 2.60
CA LYS A 367 24.87 -5.26 1.35
C LYS A 367 24.12 -3.94 1.23
N THR A 368 24.66 -3.04 0.44
CA THR A 368 23.90 -1.87 -0.02
C THR A 368 22.89 -2.28 -1.10
N VAL A 369 21.84 -1.46 -1.29
CA VAL A 369 20.86 -1.64 -2.37
C VAL A 369 21.54 -1.85 -3.71
N TRP A 370 22.51 -0.99 -4.03
CA TRP A 370 23.26 -1.06 -5.29
C TRP A 370 24.06 -2.37 -5.41
N GLU A 371 24.76 -2.79 -4.36
CA GLU A 371 25.56 -4.02 -4.36
C GLU A 371 24.69 -5.27 -4.47
N ASP A 372 23.51 -5.28 -3.83
CA ASP A 372 22.63 -6.45 -3.83
C ASP A 372 21.96 -6.66 -5.21
N VAL A 373 21.65 -5.56 -5.93
CA VAL A 373 21.10 -5.62 -7.29
C VAL A 373 22.18 -5.89 -8.32
N SER A 374 23.31 -5.18 -8.22
CA SER A 374 24.32 -5.18 -9.30
C SER A 374 25.42 -6.22 -9.13
N GLY A 375 25.53 -6.83 -7.93
CA GLY A 375 26.71 -7.64 -7.59
C GLY A 375 28.02 -6.85 -7.58
N GLY A 376 27.95 -5.49 -7.52
CA GLY A 376 29.12 -4.60 -7.58
C GLY A 376 29.53 -4.21 -8.99
N LEU A 377 28.74 -4.53 -10.01
CA LEU A 377 29.01 -4.15 -11.40
C LEU A 377 28.42 -2.79 -11.74
N ASP A 378 29.19 -1.91 -12.36
CA ASP A 378 28.74 -0.60 -12.82
C ASP A 378 27.77 -0.70 -14.01
N ILE A 379 27.94 -1.72 -14.85
CA ILE A 379 27.13 -1.95 -16.04
C ILE A 379 26.46 -3.33 -15.90
N LEU A 380 25.16 -3.35 -16.06
CA LEU A 380 24.34 -4.56 -16.07
C LEU A 380 24.02 -4.97 -17.48
N ASN A 381 24.15 -6.27 -17.75
CA ASN A 381 23.68 -6.86 -18.99
C ASN A 381 22.25 -7.37 -18.77
N ILE A 382 21.28 -6.67 -19.35
CA ILE A 382 19.85 -6.95 -19.19
C ILE A 382 19.33 -7.52 -20.50
N GLY A 383 19.41 -8.83 -20.68
CA GLY A 383 19.13 -9.47 -21.96
C GLY A 383 20.10 -9.00 -23.05
N LYS A 384 19.59 -8.33 -24.07
CA LYS A 384 20.38 -7.77 -25.17
C LYS A 384 20.88 -6.35 -24.93
N PHE A 385 20.49 -5.72 -23.83
CA PHE A 385 20.80 -4.33 -23.52
C PHE A 385 21.83 -4.24 -22.40
N GLN A 386 22.59 -3.14 -22.43
CA GLN A 386 23.50 -2.76 -21.36
C GLN A 386 22.98 -1.47 -20.71
N MET A 387 22.96 -1.46 -19.39
CA MET A 387 22.51 -0.31 -18.63
C MET A 387 23.41 -0.06 -17.42
N ALA A 388 23.64 1.19 -17.06
CA ALA A 388 24.30 1.53 -15.81
C ALA A 388 23.48 1.02 -14.62
N SER A 389 24.11 0.29 -13.71
CA SER A 389 23.43 -0.34 -12.55
C SER A 389 22.72 0.69 -11.67
N ARG A 390 23.30 1.88 -11.51
CA ARG A 390 22.68 2.97 -10.74
C ARG A 390 21.42 3.52 -11.41
N ALA A 391 21.41 3.59 -12.74
CA ALA A 391 20.22 3.98 -13.50
C ALA A 391 19.11 2.91 -13.38
N TYR A 392 19.49 1.62 -13.37
CA TYR A 392 18.55 0.54 -13.13
C TYR A 392 17.90 0.63 -11.74
N CYS A 393 18.69 0.82 -10.68
CA CYS A 393 18.16 1.04 -9.33
C CYS A 393 17.21 2.26 -9.27
N GLY A 394 17.52 3.32 -10.00
CA GLY A 394 16.70 4.53 -10.11
C GLY A 394 15.29 4.26 -10.66
N ARG A 395 15.14 3.27 -11.56
CA ARG A 395 13.84 2.86 -12.12
C ARG A 395 12.89 2.24 -11.09
N PHE A 396 13.44 1.73 -10.00
CA PHE A 396 12.69 1.20 -8.86
C PHE A 396 12.64 2.17 -7.68
N ASN A 397 12.74 3.48 -7.94
CA ASN A 397 12.68 4.55 -6.94
C ASN A 397 13.80 4.52 -5.88
N PHE A 398 14.97 3.97 -6.21
CA PHE A 398 16.14 4.12 -5.37
C PHE A 398 16.99 5.30 -5.88
N SER A 399 16.89 6.44 -5.21
CA SER A 399 17.70 7.64 -5.53
C SER A 399 19.17 7.43 -5.20
N GLY A 400 20.05 8.35 -5.58
CA GLY A 400 21.51 8.22 -5.40
C GLY A 400 21.92 7.90 -3.96
N GLN A 401 21.29 8.50 -2.96
CA GLN A 401 21.55 8.22 -1.52
C GLN A 401 20.95 6.91 -1.07
N ASP A 402 19.74 6.58 -1.54
CA ASP A 402 19.05 5.35 -1.16
C ASP A 402 19.80 4.11 -1.63
N GLN A 403 20.48 4.20 -2.75
CA GLN A 403 21.33 3.11 -3.29
C GLN A 403 22.48 2.73 -2.36
N GLN A 404 22.88 3.62 -1.45
CA GLN A 404 23.93 3.39 -0.46
C GLN A 404 23.39 2.86 0.88
N LYS A 405 22.08 2.87 1.08
CA LYS A 405 21.46 2.28 2.29
C LYS A 405 21.72 0.78 2.32
N LYS A 406 21.97 0.25 3.51
CA LYS A 406 21.99 -1.21 3.72
C LYS A 406 20.60 -1.79 3.58
N VAL A 407 20.51 -2.97 2.96
CA VAL A 407 19.25 -3.68 2.74
C VAL A 407 18.51 -3.93 4.05
N GLY A 408 19.24 -4.26 5.12
CA GLY A 408 18.65 -4.47 6.45
C GLY A 408 17.95 -3.24 7.05
N ASN A 409 18.29 -2.02 6.58
CA ASN A 409 17.69 -0.77 7.05
C ASN A 409 16.52 -0.29 6.18
N LEU A 410 16.13 -1.06 5.18
CA LEU A 410 15.03 -0.72 4.29
C LEU A 410 13.68 -1.03 4.94
N SER A 411 12.69 -0.19 4.66
CA SER A 411 11.29 -0.48 4.98
C SER A 411 10.76 -1.70 4.21
N GLY A 412 9.64 -2.27 4.64
CA GLY A 412 9.01 -3.41 3.96
C GLY A 412 8.77 -3.15 2.47
N GLY A 413 8.22 -1.99 2.12
CA GLY A 413 7.98 -1.61 0.72
C GLY A 413 9.26 -1.39 -0.09
N GLU A 414 10.33 -0.82 0.51
CA GLU A 414 11.64 -0.70 -0.16
C GLU A 414 12.25 -2.08 -0.41
N ARG A 415 12.14 -3.02 0.54
CA ARG A 415 12.60 -4.40 0.37
C ARG A 415 11.81 -5.12 -0.73
N GLY A 416 10.50 -4.91 -0.82
CA GLY A 416 9.66 -5.47 -1.89
C GLY A 416 10.10 -4.98 -3.29
N ARG A 417 10.30 -3.66 -3.44
CA ARG A 417 10.84 -3.09 -4.70
C ARG A 417 12.22 -3.61 -5.05
N LEU A 418 13.09 -3.75 -4.04
CA LEU A 418 14.44 -4.28 -4.24
C LEU A 418 14.40 -5.75 -4.69
N HIS A 419 13.56 -6.56 -4.06
CA HIS A 419 13.35 -7.97 -4.42
C HIS A 419 12.82 -8.10 -5.84
N LEU A 420 11.84 -7.29 -6.23
CA LEU A 420 11.33 -7.24 -7.60
C LEU A 420 12.45 -6.86 -8.58
N ALA A 421 13.20 -5.79 -8.33
CA ALA A 421 14.31 -5.35 -9.17
C ALA A 421 15.36 -6.46 -9.37
N LYS A 422 15.75 -7.12 -8.27
CA LYS A 422 16.74 -8.19 -8.27
C LYS A 422 16.25 -9.44 -9.03
N THR A 423 14.97 -9.75 -8.92
CA THR A 423 14.39 -10.91 -9.63
C THR A 423 14.23 -10.62 -11.11
N LEU A 424 13.75 -9.45 -11.48
CA LEU A 424 13.55 -9.09 -12.89
C LEU A 424 14.86 -8.99 -13.68
N ILE A 425 15.96 -8.55 -13.05
CA ILE A 425 17.27 -8.44 -13.71
C ILE A 425 17.85 -9.81 -14.08
N GLN A 426 17.50 -10.87 -13.33
CA GLN A 426 17.96 -12.21 -13.63
C GLN A 426 17.40 -12.73 -14.97
N GLY A 427 16.33 -12.09 -15.42
CA GLY A 427 15.61 -12.48 -16.62
C GLY A 427 14.83 -13.77 -16.43
N GLY A 428 14.08 -14.10 -17.44
CA GLY A 428 13.27 -15.30 -17.50
C GLY A 428 12.42 -15.23 -18.77
N ASN A 429 11.66 -16.26 -19.06
CA ASN A 429 10.64 -16.24 -20.10
C ASN A 429 9.27 -16.69 -19.56
N VAL A 430 9.21 -16.97 -18.26
CA VAL A 430 7.97 -17.14 -17.48
C VAL A 430 8.15 -16.43 -16.15
N LEU A 431 7.30 -15.44 -15.89
CA LEU A 431 7.26 -14.69 -14.65
C LEU A 431 6.17 -15.22 -13.73
N LEU A 432 6.52 -15.51 -12.50
CA LEU A 432 5.59 -15.81 -11.42
C LEU A 432 5.60 -14.63 -10.43
N LEU A 433 4.48 -13.93 -10.32
CA LEU A 433 4.35 -12.74 -9.46
C LEU A 433 3.32 -13.03 -8.36
N ASP A 434 3.78 -13.22 -7.13
CA ASP A 434 2.92 -13.51 -5.97
C ASP A 434 2.64 -12.22 -5.19
N GLU A 435 1.46 -11.62 -5.41
CA GLU A 435 1.02 -10.35 -4.82
C GLU A 435 2.03 -9.19 -4.99
N PRO A 436 2.48 -8.91 -6.21
CA PRO A 436 3.54 -7.91 -6.44
C PRO A 436 3.11 -6.48 -6.11
N SER A 437 1.80 -6.22 -6.01
CA SER A 437 1.23 -4.89 -5.74
C SER A 437 1.38 -4.44 -4.30
N ASN A 438 1.49 -5.34 -3.33
CA ASN A 438 1.43 -5.02 -1.91
C ASN A 438 2.54 -4.07 -1.41
N ASP A 439 3.68 -4.03 -2.11
CA ASP A 439 4.85 -3.27 -1.70
C ASP A 439 5.22 -2.14 -2.68
N LEU A 440 4.46 -1.99 -3.77
CA LEU A 440 4.76 -1.02 -4.82
C LEU A 440 3.90 0.24 -4.65
N ASP A 441 4.51 1.40 -4.85
CA ASP A 441 3.72 2.62 -5.02
C ASP A 441 3.01 2.64 -6.39
N VAL A 442 1.99 3.48 -6.52
CA VAL A 442 1.12 3.56 -7.70
C VAL A 442 1.92 3.79 -9.00
N GLU A 443 2.98 4.58 -8.95
CA GLU A 443 3.81 4.87 -10.13
C GLU A 443 4.66 3.67 -10.54
N THR A 444 5.29 3.00 -9.56
CA THR A 444 6.07 1.77 -9.80
C THR A 444 5.17 0.61 -10.27
N LEU A 445 3.96 0.49 -9.69
CA LEU A 445 2.99 -0.51 -10.10
C LEU A 445 2.57 -0.30 -11.58
N ARG A 446 2.29 0.94 -11.97
CA ARG A 446 1.96 1.27 -13.35
C ARG A 446 3.11 0.96 -14.31
N ALA A 447 4.34 1.33 -13.94
CA ALA A 447 5.52 1.00 -14.75
C ALA A 447 5.72 -0.52 -14.91
N LEU A 448 5.39 -1.30 -13.86
CA LEU A 448 5.41 -2.76 -13.94
C LEU A 448 4.32 -3.29 -14.87
N GLU A 449 3.10 -2.75 -14.79
CA GLU A 449 1.99 -3.14 -15.68
C GLU A 449 2.35 -2.87 -17.17
N ASP A 450 2.87 -1.68 -17.47
CA ASP A 450 3.32 -1.32 -18.81
C ASP A 450 4.43 -2.28 -19.30
N ALA A 451 5.39 -2.61 -18.42
CA ALA A 451 6.46 -3.57 -18.73
C ALA A 451 5.95 -5.00 -18.96
N LEU A 452 4.90 -5.43 -18.26
CA LEU A 452 4.29 -6.74 -18.45
C LEU A 452 3.51 -6.84 -19.77
N LEU A 453 2.95 -5.73 -20.25
CA LEU A 453 2.28 -5.69 -21.56
C LEU A 453 3.28 -5.79 -22.72
N GLU A 454 4.53 -5.38 -22.51
CA GLU A 454 5.60 -5.47 -23.51
C GLU A 454 6.42 -6.78 -23.42
N TYR A 455 6.23 -7.56 -22.35
CA TYR A 455 6.93 -8.82 -22.10
C TYR A 455 6.35 -9.98 -22.91
#